data_9e883b5680e8b2ff35fef8e7aa4ba0b2
#
_entry.id   9e883b5680e8b2ff35fef8e7aa4ba0b2
#
_cell.length_a   1.000
_cell.length_b   1.000
_cell.length_c   1.000
_cell.angle_alpha   90.00
_cell.angle_beta   90.00
_cell.angle_gamma   90.00
#
_symmetry.space_group_name_H-M   'P 1'
#
loop_
_entity.id
_entity.type
_entity.pdbx_description
1 polymer ?
#
loop_
_entity_poly.entity_id
_entity_poly.type
_entity_poly.pdbx_seq_one_letter_code
_entity_poly.pdbx_strand_id
1 'polypeptide(L)'
;MQNRGYSCPSSCSKTGVENEQFAYLCQAAEEIVPGDEEAMQRARERERSLAKVPGSLGKLENIAVKIAGITGKPQGNPLKKQAILLMSADHGVTAEGVASAPQTVTTCQTVNFTRRITGVGSLARYFGIDLLVTDLGMRIPAPPEYYTDQMLTENGTIVQKIVNRRIAAGTRNILNEPAMSRAQALQAVLTGMEAAEAAADAGVRLLGVGEMGIGNTTPSSALICCLTDLQANELVGRGGGLDDEGLKRKIAVVAEASARCWREADANLTEFLSAAKGTSIRPLPDFKEHARVDAVLELLRQVGGFEIAAMSGAYLGAARRRIPTVVDGFISAAAALAACEMEPKTADYLFASHCSTEPGYLAAVSAMGLQPALDLQMRLGEASGCPLMFKIMEGACAAMDLMGTLEEGQIDGGYLERMTRHDYTGGAD
;
A
#
# COMPACT_ATOMS: atom_id res chain seq x y z
N MET A 1 -8.65 -29.49 0.51
CA MET A 1 -9.47 -28.57 -0.32
C MET A 1 -8.67 -28.26 -1.57
N GLN A 2 -9.29 -28.42 -2.73
CA GLN A 2 -8.59 -28.53 -4.01
C GLN A 2 -7.92 -27.21 -4.43
N ASN A 3 -6.62 -27.30 -4.76
CA ASN A 3 -5.84 -26.29 -5.47
C ASN A 3 -6.58 -25.86 -6.76
N ARG A 4 -7.19 -24.69 -6.77
CA ARG A 4 -7.60 -24.05 -8.03
C ARG A 4 -6.43 -23.24 -8.58
N GLY A 5 -5.40 -23.94 -9.05
CA GLY A 5 -4.47 -23.37 -10.01
C GLY A 5 -5.24 -23.09 -11.29
N TYR A 6 -5.30 -21.83 -11.70
CA TYR A 6 -5.84 -21.44 -13.01
C TYR A 6 -4.92 -21.99 -14.11
N SER A 7 -5.18 -23.21 -14.57
CA SER A 7 -4.65 -23.71 -15.82
C SER A 7 -5.54 -23.17 -16.94
N CYS A 8 -5.03 -22.25 -17.73
CA CYS A 8 -5.67 -21.70 -18.91
C CYS A 8 -6.00 -22.83 -19.92
N PRO A 9 -7.27 -23.00 -20.33
CA PRO A 9 -7.61 -23.86 -21.45
C PRO A 9 -7.07 -23.24 -22.75
N SER A 10 -6.42 -24.02 -23.58
CA SER A 10 -5.71 -23.65 -24.81
C SER A 10 -6.58 -23.17 -25.98
N SER A 11 -7.80 -22.66 -25.73
CA SER A 11 -8.74 -22.22 -26.78
C SER A 11 -9.54 -20.95 -26.45
N CYS A 12 -9.22 -20.20 -25.38
CA CYS A 12 -9.87 -18.93 -25.11
C CYS A 12 -9.15 -17.78 -25.86
N SER A 13 -9.89 -16.92 -26.56
CA SER A 13 -9.32 -15.73 -27.21
C SER A 13 -8.69 -14.83 -26.11
N LYS A 14 -7.55 -14.15 -26.37
CA LYS A 14 -6.86 -13.28 -25.39
C LYS A 14 -7.79 -12.24 -24.75
N THR A 15 -8.80 -11.77 -25.48
CA THR A 15 -9.83 -10.83 -25.01
C THR A 15 -10.80 -11.47 -24.00
N GLY A 16 -11.08 -12.78 -24.10
CA GLY A 16 -11.94 -13.49 -23.15
C GLY A 16 -11.32 -13.62 -21.76
N VAL A 17 -10.02 -13.99 -21.71
CA VAL A 17 -9.28 -14.15 -20.44
C VAL A 17 -9.12 -12.81 -19.72
N GLU A 18 -8.82 -11.72 -20.46
CA GLU A 18 -8.70 -10.39 -19.90
C GLU A 18 -10.01 -9.91 -19.27
N ASN A 19 -11.14 -10.15 -19.94
CA ASN A 19 -12.47 -9.81 -19.41
C ASN A 19 -12.82 -10.60 -18.14
N GLU A 20 -12.52 -11.88 -18.09
CA GLU A 20 -12.72 -12.72 -16.90
C GLU A 20 -11.86 -12.24 -15.73
N GLN A 21 -10.60 -11.92 -15.98
CA GLN A 21 -9.70 -11.37 -14.96
C GLN A 21 -10.15 -10.00 -14.45
N PHE A 22 -10.62 -9.13 -15.35
CA PHE A 22 -11.16 -7.82 -14.95
C PHE A 22 -12.45 -7.97 -14.14
N ALA A 23 -13.36 -8.84 -14.54
CA ALA A 23 -14.57 -9.13 -13.77
C ALA A 23 -14.24 -9.69 -12.37
N TYR A 24 -13.21 -10.55 -12.26
CA TYR A 24 -12.73 -11.02 -10.96
C TYR A 24 -12.18 -9.88 -10.08
N LEU A 25 -11.39 -8.95 -10.66
CA LEU A 25 -10.88 -7.78 -9.93
C LEU A 25 -12.04 -6.92 -9.39
N CYS A 26 -13.05 -6.65 -10.23
CA CYS A 26 -14.22 -5.87 -9.85
C CYS A 26 -14.99 -6.56 -8.71
N GLN A 27 -15.29 -7.84 -8.85
CA GLN A 27 -15.96 -8.61 -7.80
C GLN A 27 -15.14 -8.61 -6.49
N ALA A 28 -13.84 -8.78 -6.57
CA ALA A 28 -12.98 -8.79 -5.40
C ALA A 28 -12.93 -7.43 -4.68
N ALA A 29 -13.01 -6.32 -5.42
CA ALA A 29 -13.12 -4.99 -4.84
C ALA A 29 -14.48 -4.80 -4.13
N GLU A 30 -15.59 -5.23 -4.73
CA GLU A 30 -16.93 -5.16 -4.13
C GLU A 30 -17.07 -5.99 -2.85
N GLU A 31 -16.36 -7.12 -2.74
CA GLU A 31 -16.33 -7.96 -1.55
C GLU A 31 -15.65 -7.30 -0.34
N ILE A 32 -14.95 -6.17 -0.52
CA ILE A 32 -14.37 -5.40 0.58
C ILE A 32 -15.49 -4.72 1.37
N VAL A 33 -15.59 -5.05 2.64
CA VAL A 33 -16.58 -4.46 3.56
C VAL A 33 -15.94 -3.35 4.40
N PRO A 34 -16.70 -2.36 4.86
CA PRO A 34 -16.17 -1.33 5.75
C PRO A 34 -15.75 -1.92 7.10
N GLY A 35 -14.99 -1.17 7.87
CA GLY A 35 -14.69 -1.50 9.27
C GLY A 35 -15.97 -1.70 10.09
N ASP A 36 -15.93 -2.61 11.05
CA ASP A 36 -17.06 -2.91 11.95
C ASP A 36 -17.24 -1.78 12.97
N GLU A 37 -18.21 -0.90 12.73
CA GLU A 37 -18.46 0.26 13.58
C GLU A 37 -18.92 -0.13 15.00
N GLU A 38 -19.66 -1.24 15.16
CA GLU A 38 -20.05 -1.72 16.49
C GLU A 38 -18.84 -2.16 17.30
N ALA A 39 -17.90 -2.89 16.69
CA ALA A 39 -16.65 -3.26 17.34
C ALA A 39 -15.79 -2.03 17.68
N MET A 40 -15.73 -1.03 16.78
CA MET A 40 -15.04 0.23 17.05
C MET A 40 -15.68 0.98 18.21
N GLN A 41 -17.01 1.05 18.27
CA GLN A 41 -17.71 1.74 19.35
C GLN A 41 -17.43 1.05 20.71
N ARG A 42 -17.48 -0.26 20.77
CA ARG A 42 -17.12 -1.01 21.98
C ARG A 42 -15.65 -0.82 22.38
N ALA A 43 -14.76 -0.72 21.39
CA ALA A 43 -13.36 -0.41 21.67
C ALA A 43 -13.18 1.01 22.25
N ARG A 44 -13.90 2.02 21.72
CA ARG A 44 -13.90 3.40 22.28
C ARG A 44 -14.45 3.43 23.71
N GLU A 45 -15.48 2.62 24.02
CA GLU A 45 -16.03 2.51 25.37
C GLU A 45 -15.00 1.89 26.33
N ARG A 46 -14.30 0.86 25.88
CA ARG A 46 -13.19 0.27 26.63
C ARG A 46 -12.08 1.30 26.88
N GLU A 47 -11.64 2.03 25.87
CA GLU A 47 -10.63 3.10 25.98
C GLU A 47 -10.99 4.14 27.04
N ARG A 48 -12.26 4.54 27.10
CA ARG A 48 -12.76 5.50 28.10
C ARG A 48 -12.76 4.94 29.53
N SER A 49 -12.87 3.63 29.69
CA SER A 49 -12.87 2.97 31.01
C SER A 49 -11.48 2.74 31.58
N LEU A 50 -10.41 2.87 30.78
CA LEU A 50 -9.04 2.60 31.19
C LEU A 50 -8.54 3.62 32.22
N ALA A 51 -7.62 3.17 33.10
CA ALA A 51 -7.02 3.96 34.18
C ALA A 51 -6.07 5.05 33.65
N LYS A 52 -6.59 5.94 32.81
CA LYS A 52 -5.88 7.06 32.17
C LYS A 52 -6.82 8.22 31.87
N VAL A 53 -6.26 9.37 31.55
CA VAL A 53 -7.03 10.47 30.96
C VAL A 53 -7.42 10.07 29.54
N PRO A 54 -8.70 10.17 29.13
CA PRO A 54 -9.12 9.89 27.75
C PRO A 54 -8.32 10.70 26.73
N GLY A 55 -7.88 10.07 25.65
CA GLY A 55 -7.06 10.71 24.61
C GLY A 55 -5.56 10.81 24.95
N SER A 56 -5.12 10.50 26.18
CA SER A 56 -3.73 10.70 26.61
C SER A 56 -2.70 9.77 25.95
N LEU A 57 -3.11 8.65 25.38
CA LEU A 57 -2.26 7.79 24.57
C LEU A 57 -2.25 8.18 23.08
N GLY A 58 -3.02 9.23 22.71
CA GLY A 58 -2.99 9.82 21.39
C GLY A 58 -3.30 8.80 20.27
N LYS A 59 -2.42 8.74 19.27
CA LYS A 59 -2.62 7.86 18.10
C LYS A 59 -2.73 6.36 18.46
N LEU A 60 -2.19 5.91 19.58
CA LEU A 60 -2.31 4.50 19.99
C LEU A 60 -3.77 4.10 20.21
N GLU A 61 -4.60 4.98 20.80
CA GLU A 61 -6.02 4.73 21.01
C GLU A 61 -6.76 4.56 19.67
N ASN A 62 -6.52 5.46 18.72
CA ASN A 62 -7.12 5.40 17.39
C ASN A 62 -6.67 4.16 16.60
N ILE A 63 -5.41 3.75 16.72
CA ILE A 63 -4.88 2.52 16.09
C ILE A 63 -5.61 1.29 16.65
N ALA A 64 -5.75 1.17 17.98
CA ALA A 64 -6.43 0.06 18.60
C ALA A 64 -7.91 -0.02 18.21
N VAL A 65 -8.61 1.12 18.20
CA VAL A 65 -10.01 1.22 17.76
C VAL A 65 -10.16 0.81 16.28
N LYS A 66 -9.28 1.29 15.40
CA LYS A 66 -9.31 0.91 13.98
C LYS A 66 -9.05 -0.57 13.77
N ILE A 67 -8.11 -1.17 14.52
CA ILE A 67 -7.86 -2.62 14.50
C ILE A 67 -9.11 -3.39 14.96
N ALA A 68 -9.82 -2.90 15.97
CA ALA A 68 -11.08 -3.50 16.42
C ALA A 68 -12.12 -3.53 15.29
N GLY A 69 -12.26 -2.45 14.52
CA GLY A 69 -13.13 -2.39 13.33
C GLY A 69 -12.73 -3.39 12.25
N ILE A 70 -11.43 -3.55 11.99
CA ILE A 70 -10.91 -4.49 11.00
C ILE A 70 -11.21 -5.94 11.38
N THR A 71 -11.00 -6.28 12.65
CA THR A 71 -11.09 -7.67 13.15
C THR A 71 -12.49 -8.05 13.62
N GLY A 72 -13.38 -7.08 13.85
CA GLY A 72 -14.69 -7.26 14.49
C GLY A 72 -14.59 -7.55 15.99
N LYS A 73 -13.43 -7.30 16.63
CA LYS A 73 -13.18 -7.60 18.05
C LYS A 73 -12.67 -6.35 18.77
N PRO A 74 -13.38 -5.87 19.81
CA PRO A 74 -12.94 -4.68 20.55
C PRO A 74 -11.63 -4.89 21.32
N GLN A 75 -11.28 -6.12 21.66
CA GLN A 75 -10.08 -6.53 22.39
C GLN A 75 -9.58 -7.91 21.90
N GLY A 76 -8.39 -8.32 22.34
CA GLY A 76 -7.84 -9.65 22.05
C GLY A 76 -7.38 -9.78 20.60
N ASN A 77 -6.71 -8.76 20.08
CA ASN A 77 -6.22 -8.70 18.71
C ASN A 77 -4.72 -9.02 18.61
N PRO A 78 -4.32 -10.32 18.61
CA PRO A 78 -2.91 -10.68 18.49
C PRO A 78 -2.43 -10.45 17.06
N LEU A 79 -1.51 -9.51 16.86
CA LEU A 79 -0.87 -9.19 15.57
C LEU A 79 0.45 -9.96 15.38
N LYS A 80 0.58 -11.15 15.95
CA LYS A 80 1.87 -11.85 16.11
C LYS A 80 2.46 -12.44 14.84
N LYS A 81 1.63 -12.91 13.90
CA LYS A 81 2.12 -13.42 12.62
C LYS A 81 2.13 -12.28 11.61
N GLN A 82 3.31 -11.83 11.26
CA GLN A 82 3.54 -10.62 10.48
C GLN A 82 4.31 -10.95 9.21
N ALA A 83 3.98 -10.29 8.12
CA ALA A 83 4.73 -10.40 6.88
C ALA A 83 4.82 -9.06 6.14
N ILE A 84 5.83 -8.93 5.30
CA ILE A 84 6.01 -7.82 4.39
C ILE A 84 6.05 -8.36 2.97
N LEU A 85 5.22 -7.78 2.10
CA LEU A 85 5.19 -8.06 0.66
C LEU A 85 6.13 -7.06 -0.02
N LEU A 86 7.15 -7.56 -0.71
CA LEU A 86 8.12 -6.76 -1.45
C LEU A 86 8.00 -7.04 -2.94
N MET A 87 7.58 -6.02 -3.69
CA MET A 87 7.35 -6.07 -5.13
C MET A 87 8.49 -5.42 -5.88
N SER A 88 9.12 -6.10 -6.84
CA SER A 88 10.28 -5.59 -7.57
C SER A 88 10.01 -5.47 -9.07
N ALA A 89 10.30 -4.29 -9.65
CA ALA A 89 10.28 -4.08 -11.09
C ALA A 89 11.15 -2.89 -11.50
N ASP A 90 11.52 -2.82 -12.77
CA ASP A 90 12.26 -1.71 -13.35
C ASP A 90 11.40 -0.84 -14.28
N HIS A 91 11.88 0.38 -14.54
CA HIS A 91 11.14 1.41 -15.25
C HIS A 91 11.90 1.92 -16.48
N GLY A 92 11.21 1.98 -17.63
CA GLY A 92 11.77 2.54 -18.85
C GLY A 92 12.08 4.03 -18.77
N VAL A 93 11.41 4.76 -17.89
CA VAL A 93 11.61 6.20 -17.69
C VAL A 93 13.00 6.56 -17.15
N THR A 94 13.77 5.60 -16.64
CA THR A 94 15.17 5.82 -16.24
C THR A 94 16.06 6.28 -17.40
N ALA A 95 15.66 6.00 -18.65
CA ALA A 95 16.35 6.51 -19.85
C ALA A 95 16.38 8.05 -19.92
N GLU A 96 15.48 8.74 -19.20
CA GLU A 96 15.41 10.20 -19.14
C GLU A 96 16.36 10.79 -18.08
N GLY A 97 17.22 10.00 -17.45
CA GLY A 97 18.15 10.49 -16.43
C GLY A 97 17.46 10.99 -15.15
N VAL A 98 16.34 10.37 -14.78
CA VAL A 98 15.52 10.69 -13.59
C VAL A 98 15.80 9.78 -12.38
N ALA A 99 16.83 8.97 -12.48
CA ALA A 99 17.29 8.10 -11.39
C ALA A 99 18.79 8.35 -11.11
N SER A 100 19.19 8.31 -9.84
CA SER A 100 20.57 8.50 -9.39
C SER A 100 21.41 7.20 -9.38
N ALA A 101 20.78 6.04 -9.50
CA ALA A 101 21.41 4.73 -9.46
C ALA A 101 21.10 3.92 -10.74
N PRO A 102 21.98 2.99 -11.14
CA PRO A 102 21.72 2.10 -12.28
C PRO A 102 20.68 1.02 -11.91
N GLN A 103 19.93 0.52 -12.89
CA GLN A 103 18.91 -0.51 -12.70
C GLN A 103 19.43 -1.86 -12.21
N THR A 104 20.75 -2.12 -12.31
CA THR A 104 21.38 -3.29 -11.69
C THR A 104 21.15 -3.35 -10.17
N VAL A 105 20.96 -2.19 -9.53
CA VAL A 105 20.69 -2.11 -8.09
C VAL A 105 19.35 -2.77 -7.75
N THR A 106 18.33 -2.68 -8.61
CA THR A 106 17.05 -3.35 -8.41
C THR A 106 17.25 -4.86 -8.20
N THR A 107 17.97 -5.52 -9.10
CA THR A 107 18.26 -6.95 -9.00
C THR A 107 19.09 -7.30 -7.76
N CYS A 108 20.17 -6.56 -7.52
CA CYS A 108 21.04 -6.81 -6.37
C CYS A 108 20.26 -6.69 -5.05
N GLN A 109 19.45 -5.65 -4.92
CA GLN A 109 18.69 -5.39 -3.71
C GLN A 109 17.56 -6.42 -3.52
N THR A 110 16.91 -6.84 -4.60
CA THR A 110 15.88 -7.90 -4.55
C THR A 110 16.46 -9.23 -4.08
N VAL A 111 17.67 -9.60 -4.53
CA VAL A 111 18.40 -10.76 -3.99
C VAL A 111 18.77 -10.54 -2.51
N ASN A 112 19.20 -9.34 -2.13
CA ASN A 112 19.57 -9.02 -0.75
C ASN A 112 18.38 -9.07 0.23
N PHE A 113 17.12 -8.86 -0.24
CA PHE A 113 15.93 -9.10 0.59
C PHE A 113 15.84 -10.56 1.02
N THR A 114 16.07 -11.52 0.13
CA THR A 114 16.04 -12.94 0.49
C THR A 114 17.17 -13.33 1.45
N ARG A 115 18.28 -12.60 1.41
CA ARG A 115 19.42 -12.75 2.34
C ARG A 115 19.21 -12.00 3.67
N ARG A 116 18.17 -11.19 3.77
CA ARG A 116 17.82 -10.37 4.94
C ARG A 116 18.95 -9.43 5.41
N ILE A 117 19.69 -8.81 4.45
CA ILE A 117 20.80 -7.88 4.71
C ILE A 117 20.52 -6.44 4.29
N THR A 118 19.31 -6.15 3.82
CA THR A 118 18.80 -4.80 3.52
C THR A 118 18.27 -4.10 4.77
N GLY A 119 17.85 -2.84 4.64
CA GLY A 119 17.20 -2.11 5.74
C GLY A 119 16.00 -2.87 6.32
N VAL A 120 15.00 -3.16 5.46
CA VAL A 120 13.84 -3.96 5.88
C VAL A 120 14.24 -5.39 6.28
N GLY A 121 15.18 -6.01 5.54
CA GLY A 121 15.61 -7.37 5.80
C GLY A 121 16.21 -7.56 7.20
N SER A 122 17.04 -6.62 7.65
CA SER A 122 17.63 -6.64 8.99
C SER A 122 16.61 -6.44 10.09
N LEU A 123 15.67 -5.49 9.92
CA LEU A 123 14.59 -5.25 10.87
C LEU A 123 13.62 -6.45 10.91
N ALA A 124 13.25 -7.00 9.76
CA ALA A 124 12.41 -8.18 9.68
C ALA A 124 13.05 -9.40 10.34
N ARG A 125 14.37 -9.58 10.15
CA ARG A 125 15.11 -10.64 10.85
C ARG A 125 15.11 -10.45 12.36
N TYR A 126 15.33 -9.23 12.82
CA TYR A 126 15.36 -8.91 14.25
C TYR A 126 14.00 -9.12 14.94
N PHE A 127 12.91 -8.71 14.26
CA PHE A 127 11.56 -8.81 14.82
C PHE A 127 10.82 -10.12 14.48
N GLY A 128 11.42 -11.04 13.71
CA GLY A 128 10.79 -12.30 13.34
C GLY A 128 9.65 -12.15 12.33
N ILE A 129 9.78 -11.19 11.39
CA ILE A 129 8.79 -10.88 10.35
C ILE A 129 9.14 -11.64 9.07
N ASP A 130 8.14 -12.24 8.40
CA ASP A 130 8.34 -12.89 7.12
C ASP A 130 8.45 -11.87 5.97
N LEU A 131 9.24 -12.20 4.95
CA LEU A 131 9.33 -11.41 3.71
C LEU A 131 8.87 -12.27 2.53
N LEU A 132 7.88 -11.82 1.78
CA LEU A 132 7.48 -12.37 0.48
C LEU A 132 8.02 -11.45 -0.61
N VAL A 133 9.06 -11.90 -1.32
CA VAL A 133 9.75 -11.12 -2.35
C VAL A 133 9.29 -11.57 -3.72
N THR A 134 8.78 -10.66 -4.55
CA THR A 134 8.21 -10.98 -5.86
C THR A 134 8.89 -10.15 -6.96
N ASP A 135 9.41 -10.81 -7.99
CA ASP A 135 9.87 -10.17 -9.23
C ASP A 135 8.72 -10.08 -10.23
N LEU A 136 8.29 -8.85 -10.53
CA LEU A 136 7.26 -8.53 -11.51
C LEU A 136 7.84 -8.06 -12.85
N GLY A 137 9.12 -7.67 -12.86
CA GLY A 137 9.73 -7.18 -14.08
C GLY A 137 11.05 -6.47 -13.87
N MET A 138 11.99 -7.07 -13.16
CA MET A 138 13.36 -6.57 -13.12
C MET A 138 13.95 -6.65 -14.54
N ARG A 139 14.63 -5.61 -15.01
CA ARG A 139 15.23 -5.59 -16.35
C ARG A 139 16.29 -6.67 -16.50
N ILE A 140 17.09 -6.84 -15.48
CA ILE A 140 18.09 -7.92 -15.38
C ILE A 140 17.56 -8.91 -14.33
N PRO A 141 17.23 -10.16 -14.71
CA PRO A 141 16.76 -11.14 -13.75
C PRO A 141 17.88 -11.55 -12.78
N ALA A 142 17.50 -11.97 -11.57
CA ALA A 142 18.42 -12.61 -10.65
C ALA A 142 18.86 -13.99 -11.19
N PRO A 143 19.97 -14.58 -10.69
CA PRO A 143 20.33 -15.94 -11.02
C PRO A 143 19.20 -16.93 -10.71
N PRO A 144 19.01 -17.99 -11.54
CA PRO A 144 17.87 -18.91 -11.42
C PRO A 144 17.68 -19.58 -10.05
N GLU A 145 18.78 -19.82 -9.34
CA GLU A 145 18.76 -20.44 -8.01
C GLU A 145 18.03 -19.62 -6.93
N TYR A 146 17.86 -18.31 -7.15
CA TYR A 146 17.12 -17.43 -6.25
C TYR A 146 15.60 -17.48 -6.47
N TYR A 147 15.14 -18.07 -7.58
CA TYR A 147 13.71 -18.06 -7.94
C TYR A 147 12.93 -19.29 -7.46
N THR A 148 11.63 -19.08 -7.31
CA THR A 148 10.59 -20.10 -7.14
C THR A 148 9.28 -19.60 -7.76
N ASP A 149 8.41 -20.52 -8.18
CA ASP A 149 7.07 -20.19 -8.66
C ASP A 149 6.02 -20.23 -7.53
N GLN A 150 6.40 -20.77 -6.37
CA GLN A 150 5.50 -20.91 -5.22
C GLN A 150 5.65 -19.71 -4.26
N MET A 151 4.54 -19.20 -3.75
CA MET A 151 4.53 -18.19 -2.68
C MET A 151 4.62 -18.83 -1.28
N LEU A 152 4.09 -20.03 -1.15
CA LEU A 152 4.11 -20.81 0.10
C LEU A 152 4.88 -22.12 -0.12
N THR A 153 5.53 -22.57 0.94
CA THR A 153 6.11 -23.90 1.03
C THR A 153 5.00 -24.96 1.16
N GLU A 154 5.33 -26.25 1.03
CA GLU A 154 4.40 -27.36 1.26
C GLU A 154 3.75 -27.33 2.66
N ASN A 155 4.44 -26.76 3.64
CA ASN A 155 3.95 -26.61 5.00
C ASN A 155 3.13 -25.31 5.22
N GLY A 156 2.80 -24.57 4.15
CA GLY A 156 2.00 -23.34 4.21
C GLY A 156 2.73 -22.15 4.85
N THR A 157 4.06 -22.12 4.82
CA THR A 157 4.85 -20.95 5.24
C THR A 157 5.34 -20.15 4.04
N ILE A 158 5.57 -18.85 4.23
CA ILE A 158 6.10 -17.98 3.17
C ILE A 158 7.50 -18.45 2.74
N VAL A 159 7.71 -18.54 1.43
CA VAL A 159 8.99 -18.95 0.85
C VAL A 159 10.09 -17.91 1.08
N GLN A 160 11.35 -18.39 1.17
CA GLN A 160 12.52 -17.50 1.34
C GLN A 160 13.31 -17.34 0.04
N LYS A 161 12.60 -17.26 -1.08
CA LYS A 161 13.13 -17.05 -2.42
C LYS A 161 12.35 -15.95 -3.13
N ILE A 162 12.85 -15.49 -4.27
CA ILE A 162 12.13 -14.55 -5.13
C ILE A 162 11.03 -15.33 -5.85
N VAL A 163 9.78 -14.92 -5.67
CA VAL A 163 8.66 -15.47 -6.44
C VAL A 163 8.70 -14.91 -7.85
N ASN A 164 8.73 -15.80 -8.83
CA ASN A 164 8.74 -15.43 -10.24
C ASN A 164 7.32 -15.08 -10.72
N ARG A 165 7.06 -13.82 -10.93
CA ARG A 165 5.82 -13.29 -11.53
C ARG A 165 6.13 -12.25 -12.60
N ARG A 166 7.26 -12.44 -13.30
CA ARG A 166 7.76 -11.50 -14.31
C ARG A 166 6.76 -11.32 -15.44
N ILE A 167 6.36 -10.06 -15.65
CA ILE A 167 5.43 -9.62 -16.70
C ILE A 167 6.22 -9.23 -17.95
N ALA A 168 7.27 -8.42 -17.78
CA ALA A 168 8.18 -7.99 -18.83
C ALA A 168 9.53 -7.57 -18.22
N ALA A 169 10.50 -7.18 -19.04
CA ALA A 169 11.80 -6.64 -18.60
C ALA A 169 11.70 -5.12 -18.30
N GLY A 170 10.93 -4.76 -17.28
CA GLY A 170 10.59 -3.39 -16.92
C GLY A 170 9.42 -2.82 -17.73
N THR A 171 8.90 -1.67 -17.28
CA THR A 171 7.88 -0.91 -18.00
C THR A 171 8.46 -0.19 -19.22
N ARG A 172 7.59 0.33 -20.09
CA ARG A 172 7.96 1.29 -21.12
C ARG A 172 8.22 2.66 -20.52
N ASN A 173 8.72 3.59 -21.34
CA ASN A 173 9.01 4.95 -20.91
C ASN A 173 7.73 5.80 -20.89
N ILE A 174 7.28 6.17 -19.71
CA ILE A 174 6.05 6.95 -19.50
C ILE A 174 6.10 8.36 -20.09
N LEU A 175 7.26 8.87 -20.46
CA LEU A 175 7.36 10.15 -21.17
C LEU A 175 6.75 10.03 -22.58
N ASN A 176 6.98 8.91 -23.26
CA ASN A 176 6.68 8.76 -24.69
C ASN A 176 5.41 7.94 -24.96
N GLU A 177 5.10 6.98 -24.09
CA GLU A 177 4.02 6.02 -24.30
C GLU A 177 3.49 5.47 -22.96
N PRO A 178 2.35 4.78 -22.94
CA PRO A 178 1.86 4.11 -21.74
C PRO A 178 2.89 3.15 -21.13
N ALA A 179 3.01 3.14 -19.80
CA ALA A 179 3.95 2.30 -19.07
C ALA A 179 3.84 0.81 -19.42
N MET A 180 2.64 0.33 -19.66
CA MET A 180 2.34 -1.09 -19.90
C MET A 180 1.06 -1.27 -20.72
N SER A 181 0.76 -2.49 -21.15
CA SER A 181 -0.55 -2.82 -21.71
C SER A 181 -1.60 -2.99 -20.61
N ARG A 182 -2.91 -2.94 -20.97
CA ARG A 182 -4.00 -3.18 -20.03
C ARG A 182 -3.89 -4.58 -19.38
N ALA A 183 -3.62 -5.61 -20.17
CA ALA A 183 -3.42 -6.97 -19.67
C ALA A 183 -2.25 -7.06 -18.68
N GLN A 184 -1.15 -6.32 -18.92
CA GLN A 184 -0.01 -6.28 -18.00
C GLN A 184 -0.35 -5.56 -16.68
N ALA A 185 -1.09 -4.45 -16.73
CA ALA A 185 -1.56 -3.75 -15.54
C ALA A 185 -2.48 -4.65 -14.70
N LEU A 186 -3.45 -5.30 -15.34
CA LEU A 186 -4.37 -6.23 -14.71
C LEU A 186 -3.63 -7.42 -14.08
N GLN A 187 -2.69 -8.02 -14.81
CA GLN A 187 -1.85 -9.11 -14.29
C GLN A 187 -1.06 -8.66 -13.05
N ALA A 188 -0.49 -7.45 -13.07
CA ALA A 188 0.26 -6.93 -11.93
C ALA A 188 -0.63 -6.75 -10.69
N VAL A 189 -1.81 -6.12 -10.84
CA VAL A 189 -2.79 -5.96 -9.74
C VAL A 189 -3.19 -7.31 -9.17
N LEU A 190 -3.56 -8.28 -10.02
CA LEU A 190 -3.96 -9.62 -9.59
C LEU A 190 -2.83 -10.38 -8.89
N THR A 191 -1.58 -10.20 -9.32
CA THR A 191 -0.42 -10.78 -8.64
C THR A 191 -0.26 -10.23 -7.21
N GLY A 192 -0.50 -8.93 -7.02
CA GLY A 192 -0.48 -8.34 -5.69
C GLY A 192 -1.58 -8.89 -4.78
N MET A 193 -2.79 -9.06 -5.31
CA MET A 193 -3.89 -9.70 -4.58
C MET A 193 -3.54 -11.14 -4.19
N GLU A 194 -3.01 -11.94 -5.14
CA GLU A 194 -2.53 -13.31 -4.89
C GLU A 194 -1.51 -13.35 -3.74
N ALA A 195 -0.56 -12.41 -3.71
CA ALA A 195 0.45 -12.33 -2.66
C ALA A 195 -0.15 -12.04 -1.27
N ALA A 196 -1.13 -11.13 -1.19
CA ALA A 196 -1.82 -10.82 0.06
C ALA A 196 -2.69 -12.01 0.54
N GLU A 197 -3.35 -12.69 -0.38
CA GLU A 197 -4.15 -13.89 -0.08
C GLU A 197 -3.27 -15.06 0.39
N ALA A 198 -2.13 -15.28 -0.28
CA ALA A 198 -1.15 -16.27 0.16
C ALA A 198 -0.63 -15.99 1.57
N ALA A 199 -0.34 -14.72 1.89
CA ALA A 199 0.05 -14.34 3.23
C ALA A 199 -1.08 -14.59 4.26
N ALA A 200 -2.34 -14.29 3.90
CA ALA A 200 -3.52 -14.60 4.72
C ALA A 200 -3.66 -16.10 4.98
N ASP A 201 -3.49 -16.92 3.95
CA ASP A 201 -3.56 -18.39 4.03
C ASP A 201 -2.40 -18.97 4.86
N ALA A 202 -1.22 -18.33 4.81
CA ALA A 202 -0.13 -18.62 5.74
C ALA A 202 -0.47 -18.21 7.19
N GLY A 203 -1.61 -17.59 7.46
CA GLY A 203 -2.07 -17.18 8.78
C GLY A 203 -1.52 -15.83 9.26
N VAL A 204 -1.02 -14.98 8.34
CA VAL A 204 -0.57 -13.62 8.65
C VAL A 204 -1.75 -12.79 9.16
N ARG A 205 -1.49 -11.94 10.16
CA ARG A 205 -2.48 -11.07 10.81
C ARG A 205 -2.14 -9.59 10.75
N LEU A 206 -0.98 -9.25 10.20
CA LEU A 206 -0.53 -7.88 9.98
C LEU A 206 0.40 -7.87 8.79
N LEU A 207 0.10 -7.06 7.80
CA LEU A 207 0.87 -6.92 6.57
C LEU A 207 1.56 -5.57 6.47
N GLY A 208 2.72 -5.56 5.84
CA GLY A 208 3.35 -4.37 5.28
C GLY A 208 3.53 -4.54 3.78
N VAL A 209 3.51 -3.46 3.03
CA VAL A 209 3.68 -3.49 1.58
C VAL A 209 4.76 -2.50 1.17
N GLY A 210 5.70 -2.94 0.37
CA GLY A 210 6.75 -2.12 -0.18
C GLY A 210 7.35 -2.68 -1.46
N GLU A 211 8.44 -2.08 -1.91
CA GLU A 211 8.90 -2.20 -3.28
C GLU A 211 10.43 -2.17 -3.42
N MET A 212 10.87 -2.49 -4.62
CA MET A 212 12.19 -2.19 -5.14
C MET A 212 12.13 -1.92 -6.64
N GLY A 213 12.48 -0.70 -7.05
CA GLY A 213 12.49 -0.33 -8.47
C GLY A 213 13.23 0.98 -8.71
N ILE A 214 14.42 0.91 -9.31
CA ILE A 214 15.16 2.14 -9.60
C ILE A 214 14.36 3.02 -10.58
N GLY A 215 14.08 4.26 -10.18
CA GLY A 215 13.32 5.24 -10.95
C GLY A 215 11.82 5.30 -10.64
N ASN A 216 11.29 4.44 -9.77
CA ASN A 216 9.86 4.33 -9.47
C ASN A 216 9.22 5.55 -8.80
N THR A 217 10.00 6.44 -8.19
CA THR A 217 9.48 7.71 -7.67
C THR A 217 8.92 8.61 -8.77
N THR A 218 9.35 8.44 -10.03
CA THR A 218 8.83 9.20 -11.18
C THR A 218 7.41 8.78 -11.56
N PRO A 219 7.11 7.50 -11.85
CA PRO A 219 5.74 7.04 -12.08
C PRO A 219 4.83 7.24 -10.85
N SER A 220 5.35 7.07 -9.62
CA SER A 220 4.57 7.37 -8.41
C SER A 220 4.15 8.84 -8.34
N SER A 221 5.05 9.78 -8.67
CA SER A 221 4.70 11.19 -8.75
C SER A 221 3.65 11.47 -9.84
N ALA A 222 3.80 10.87 -11.03
CA ALA A 222 2.84 11.03 -12.12
C ALA A 222 1.44 10.50 -11.74
N LEU A 223 1.40 9.35 -11.06
CA LEU A 223 0.16 8.77 -10.57
C LEU A 223 -0.53 9.68 -9.53
N ILE A 224 0.21 10.22 -8.56
CA ILE A 224 -0.34 11.16 -7.56
C ILE A 224 -0.79 12.46 -8.23
N CYS A 225 -0.03 13.02 -9.20
CA CYS A 225 -0.47 14.18 -9.99
C CYS A 225 -1.83 13.94 -10.67
N CYS A 226 -2.07 12.73 -11.18
CA CYS A 226 -3.35 12.39 -11.81
C CYS A 226 -4.48 12.21 -10.79
N LEU A 227 -4.18 11.75 -9.58
CA LEU A 227 -5.17 11.46 -8.53
C LEU A 227 -5.43 12.64 -7.56
N THR A 228 -4.66 13.73 -7.68
CA THR A 228 -4.77 14.92 -6.83
C THR A 228 -4.72 16.19 -7.69
N ASP A 229 -4.98 17.36 -7.08
CA ASP A 229 -4.86 18.65 -7.77
C ASP A 229 -3.43 19.20 -7.78
N LEU A 230 -2.46 18.45 -7.25
CA LEU A 230 -1.10 18.92 -7.11
C LEU A 230 -0.31 18.83 -8.41
N GLN A 231 0.47 19.86 -8.68
CA GLN A 231 1.31 19.93 -9.86
C GLN A 231 2.65 19.22 -9.63
N ALA A 232 3.32 18.81 -10.70
CA ALA A 232 4.59 18.09 -10.63
C ALA A 232 5.67 18.81 -9.79
N ASN A 233 5.74 20.14 -9.85
CA ASN A 233 6.68 20.95 -9.07
C ASN A 233 6.41 20.93 -7.56
N GLU A 234 5.21 20.59 -7.13
CA GLU A 234 4.82 20.48 -5.72
C GLU A 234 5.07 19.07 -5.16
N LEU A 235 5.01 18.04 -6.02
CA LEU A 235 5.05 16.64 -5.63
C LEU A 235 6.41 15.97 -5.79
N VAL A 236 7.18 16.41 -6.81
CA VAL A 236 8.39 15.71 -7.20
C VAL A 236 9.54 16.02 -6.26
N GLY A 237 10.07 14.98 -5.62
CA GLY A 237 11.28 15.03 -4.82
C GLY A 237 12.52 14.47 -5.54
N ARG A 238 13.64 14.48 -4.83
CA ARG A 238 14.95 14.01 -5.35
C ARG A 238 15.07 12.49 -5.43
N GLY A 239 14.10 11.75 -4.91
CA GLY A 239 14.17 10.29 -4.83
C GLY A 239 15.47 9.83 -4.15
N GLY A 240 16.22 8.94 -4.80
CA GLY A 240 17.49 8.42 -4.28
C GLY A 240 18.66 9.42 -4.25
N GLY A 241 18.44 10.71 -4.52
CA GLY A 241 19.48 11.74 -4.41
C GLY A 241 19.88 12.40 -5.75
N LEU A 242 18.92 12.76 -6.59
CA LEU A 242 19.17 13.54 -7.80
C LEU A 242 19.76 14.93 -7.47
N ASP A 243 20.66 15.40 -8.31
CA ASP A 243 21.11 16.79 -8.35
C ASP A 243 20.00 17.74 -8.85
N ASP A 244 20.28 19.05 -8.90
CA ASP A 244 19.29 20.04 -9.29
C ASP A 244 18.85 19.90 -10.74
N GLU A 245 19.75 19.50 -11.64
CA GLU A 245 19.41 19.29 -13.06
C GLU A 245 18.59 18.01 -13.26
N GLY A 246 18.92 16.94 -12.52
CA GLY A 246 18.11 15.71 -12.49
C GLY A 246 16.71 15.95 -11.93
N LEU A 247 16.58 16.78 -10.89
CA LEU A 247 15.29 17.16 -10.32
C LEU A 247 14.45 17.95 -11.34
N LYS A 248 15.02 18.93 -12.03
CA LYS A 248 14.31 19.69 -13.07
C LYS A 248 13.83 18.79 -14.20
N ARG A 249 14.69 17.86 -14.68
CA ARG A 249 14.29 16.86 -15.67
C ARG A 249 13.13 16.00 -15.18
N LYS A 250 13.21 15.50 -13.96
CA LYS A 250 12.17 14.65 -13.36
C LYS A 250 10.83 15.39 -13.26
N ILE A 251 10.84 16.66 -12.83
CA ILE A 251 9.63 17.48 -12.79
C ILE A 251 9.02 17.61 -14.20
N ALA A 252 9.83 17.90 -15.22
CA ALA A 252 9.36 18.02 -16.61
C ALA A 252 8.79 16.70 -17.15
N VAL A 253 9.46 15.58 -16.88
CA VAL A 253 8.99 14.23 -17.26
C VAL A 253 7.65 13.89 -16.58
N VAL A 254 7.51 14.15 -15.28
CA VAL A 254 6.26 13.91 -14.56
C VAL A 254 5.13 14.78 -15.09
N ALA A 255 5.38 16.07 -15.32
CA ALA A 255 4.39 16.99 -15.86
C ALA A 255 3.89 16.54 -17.24
N GLU A 256 4.82 16.16 -18.14
CA GLU A 256 4.45 15.71 -19.50
C GLU A 256 3.74 14.35 -19.48
N ALA A 257 4.19 13.39 -18.68
CA ALA A 257 3.54 12.08 -18.54
C ALA A 257 2.10 12.21 -18.02
N SER A 258 1.89 13.07 -17.01
CA SER A 258 0.55 13.37 -16.48
C SER A 258 -0.33 14.08 -17.52
N ALA A 259 0.21 15.09 -18.23
CA ALA A 259 -0.50 15.80 -19.28
C ALA A 259 -0.87 14.86 -20.46
N ARG A 260 0.03 13.94 -20.84
CA ARG A 260 -0.26 12.91 -21.85
C ARG A 260 -1.39 12.00 -21.39
N CYS A 261 -1.37 11.54 -20.14
CA CYS A 261 -2.44 10.72 -19.59
C CYS A 261 -3.82 11.42 -19.72
N TRP A 262 -3.89 12.71 -19.44
CA TRP A 262 -5.11 13.49 -19.61
C TRP A 262 -5.54 13.63 -21.07
N ARG A 263 -4.60 13.83 -22.00
CA ARG A 263 -4.90 13.96 -23.45
C ARG A 263 -5.38 12.65 -24.07
N GLU A 264 -4.88 11.52 -23.57
CA GLU A 264 -5.20 10.19 -24.08
C GLU A 264 -6.33 9.50 -23.30
N ALA A 265 -6.87 10.16 -22.26
CA ALA A 265 -7.96 9.66 -21.45
C ALA A 265 -9.23 9.49 -22.30
N ASP A 266 -9.87 8.33 -22.18
CA ASP A 266 -11.22 8.12 -22.69
C ASP A 266 -12.27 8.86 -21.85
N ALA A 267 -13.56 8.74 -22.20
CA ALA A 267 -14.63 9.42 -21.49
C ALA A 267 -14.73 8.99 -20.02
N ASN A 268 -14.53 7.69 -19.71
CA ASN A 268 -14.58 7.15 -18.36
C ASN A 268 -13.43 7.68 -17.50
N LEU A 269 -12.19 7.62 -18.00
CA LEU A 269 -11.03 8.15 -17.29
C LEU A 269 -11.12 9.68 -17.13
N THR A 270 -11.58 10.41 -18.15
CA THR A 270 -11.77 11.87 -18.08
C THR A 270 -12.77 12.24 -17.00
N GLU A 271 -13.91 11.54 -16.91
CA GLU A 271 -14.93 11.75 -15.88
C GLU A 271 -14.34 11.48 -14.49
N PHE A 272 -13.65 10.35 -14.32
CA PHE A 272 -12.98 9.98 -13.07
C PHE A 272 -11.95 11.03 -12.63
N LEU A 273 -11.01 11.40 -13.49
CA LEU A 273 -9.97 12.39 -13.17
C LEU A 273 -10.57 13.75 -12.82
N SER A 274 -11.66 14.15 -13.48
CA SER A 274 -12.34 15.42 -13.19
C SER A 274 -13.04 15.42 -11.83
N ALA A 275 -13.57 14.26 -11.42
CA ALA A 275 -14.23 14.10 -10.11
C ALA A 275 -13.24 13.91 -8.96
N ALA A 276 -12.07 13.29 -9.21
CA ALA A 276 -11.03 13.05 -8.22
C ALA A 276 -10.28 14.32 -7.78
N LYS A 277 -10.35 15.41 -8.58
CA LYS A 277 -9.69 16.69 -8.27
C LYS A 277 -10.19 17.32 -6.97
N GLY A 278 -9.25 17.69 -6.12
CA GLY A 278 -9.44 18.65 -5.04
C GLY A 278 -9.86 18.10 -3.70
N THR A 279 -9.77 16.78 -3.42
CA THR A 279 -10.24 16.33 -2.11
C THR A 279 -9.73 14.98 -1.64
N SER A 280 -9.77 14.79 -0.30
CA SER A 280 -9.84 13.49 0.37
C SER A 280 -10.73 12.51 -0.41
N ILE A 281 -10.40 11.23 -0.36
CA ILE A 281 -11.22 10.16 -0.95
C ILE A 281 -12.67 10.41 -0.59
N ARG A 282 -13.47 10.77 -1.58
CA ARG A 282 -14.91 10.90 -1.42
C ARG A 282 -15.59 9.70 -2.06
N PRO A 283 -16.73 9.27 -1.56
CA PRO A 283 -17.62 8.51 -2.41
C PRO A 283 -17.92 9.40 -3.62
N LEU A 284 -17.28 9.11 -4.76
CA LEU A 284 -17.58 9.79 -6.01
C LEU A 284 -19.04 9.46 -6.32
N PRO A 285 -19.90 10.48 -6.63
CA PRO A 285 -21.29 10.22 -6.91
C PRO A 285 -21.45 9.32 -8.13
N ASP A 286 -22.27 8.30 -8.03
CA ASP A 286 -22.88 7.49 -9.09
C ASP A 286 -22.00 7.13 -10.31
N PHE A 287 -20.77 6.63 -10.06
CA PHE A 287 -20.04 5.93 -11.11
C PHE A 287 -20.76 4.61 -11.43
N LYS A 288 -20.90 4.31 -12.73
CA LYS A 288 -21.37 3.00 -13.19
C LYS A 288 -20.54 1.92 -12.52
N GLU A 289 -21.21 0.84 -12.18
CA GLU A 289 -20.61 -0.38 -11.66
C GLU A 289 -19.27 -0.67 -12.37
N HIS A 290 -18.18 -0.83 -11.62
CA HIS A 290 -16.81 -1.07 -12.09
C HIS A 290 -16.07 0.10 -12.80
N ALA A 291 -16.71 1.24 -13.06
CA ALA A 291 -16.08 2.35 -13.78
C ALA A 291 -14.85 2.93 -13.02
N ARG A 292 -14.88 2.94 -11.67
CA ARG A 292 -13.73 3.36 -10.85
C ARG A 292 -12.54 2.42 -11.01
N VAL A 293 -12.78 1.13 -10.89
CA VAL A 293 -11.74 0.09 -11.04
C VAL A 293 -11.11 0.19 -12.43
N ASP A 294 -11.94 0.38 -13.47
CA ASP A 294 -11.51 0.53 -14.85
C ASP A 294 -10.65 1.78 -15.05
N ALA A 295 -11.09 2.92 -14.54
CA ALA A 295 -10.36 4.19 -14.65
C ALA A 295 -9.00 4.14 -13.94
N VAL A 296 -8.93 3.58 -12.74
CA VAL A 296 -7.66 3.46 -12.02
C VAL A 296 -6.73 2.43 -12.65
N LEU A 297 -7.28 1.33 -13.17
CA LEU A 297 -6.49 0.36 -13.95
C LEU A 297 -5.89 1.02 -15.20
N GLU A 298 -6.66 1.88 -15.89
CA GLU A 298 -6.19 2.65 -17.04
C GLU A 298 -5.10 3.65 -16.62
N LEU A 299 -5.24 4.32 -15.48
CA LEU A 299 -4.21 5.20 -14.92
C LEU A 299 -2.90 4.46 -14.65
N LEU A 300 -2.97 3.29 -13.99
CA LEU A 300 -1.82 2.43 -13.76
C LEU A 300 -1.17 1.98 -15.07
N ARG A 301 -1.97 1.69 -16.10
CA ARG A 301 -1.49 1.39 -17.44
C ARG A 301 -0.70 2.54 -18.04
N GLN A 302 -1.21 3.77 -17.90
CA GLN A 302 -0.64 4.99 -18.51
C GLN A 302 0.66 5.42 -17.84
N VAL A 303 0.67 5.55 -16.52
CA VAL A 303 1.75 6.21 -15.78
C VAL A 303 2.30 5.39 -14.59
N GLY A 304 1.84 4.16 -14.38
CA GLY A 304 2.25 3.33 -13.25
C GLY A 304 3.56 2.56 -13.43
N GLY A 305 3.71 1.54 -12.61
CA GLY A 305 4.79 0.54 -12.61
C GLY A 305 4.23 -0.84 -12.30
N PHE A 306 4.91 -1.91 -12.67
CA PHE A 306 4.42 -3.26 -12.37
C PHE A 306 4.33 -3.48 -10.85
N GLU A 307 5.35 -3.07 -10.10
CA GLU A 307 5.36 -3.16 -8.64
C GLU A 307 4.35 -2.22 -8.00
N ILE A 308 4.12 -1.02 -8.56
CA ILE A 308 3.11 -0.06 -8.07
C ILE A 308 1.71 -0.67 -8.24
N ALA A 309 1.41 -1.22 -9.42
CA ALA A 309 0.14 -1.90 -9.69
C ALA A 309 -0.05 -3.13 -8.79
N ALA A 310 1.00 -3.93 -8.58
CA ALA A 310 0.94 -5.08 -7.69
C ALA A 310 0.75 -4.67 -6.23
N MET A 311 1.40 -3.62 -5.75
CA MET A 311 1.16 -3.10 -4.41
C MET A 311 -0.30 -2.63 -4.25
N SER A 312 -0.89 -1.97 -5.28
CA SER A 312 -2.32 -1.60 -5.25
C SER A 312 -3.19 -2.84 -5.09
N GLY A 313 -2.92 -3.90 -5.84
CA GLY A 313 -3.59 -5.20 -5.68
C GLY A 313 -3.39 -5.83 -4.31
N ALA A 314 -2.19 -5.72 -3.73
CA ALA A 314 -1.89 -6.24 -2.40
C ALA A 314 -2.73 -5.55 -1.30
N TYR A 315 -2.96 -4.24 -1.41
CA TYR A 315 -3.84 -3.51 -0.50
C TYR A 315 -5.31 -3.95 -0.64
N LEU A 316 -5.81 -4.13 -1.86
CA LEU A 316 -7.16 -4.65 -2.11
C LEU A 316 -7.31 -6.08 -1.54
N GLY A 317 -6.37 -6.98 -1.84
CA GLY A 317 -6.38 -8.35 -1.37
C GLY A 317 -6.31 -8.46 0.16
N ALA A 318 -5.51 -7.63 0.81
CA ALA A 318 -5.41 -7.56 2.26
C ALA A 318 -6.72 -7.04 2.90
N ALA A 319 -7.32 -5.99 2.34
CA ALA A 319 -8.60 -5.45 2.80
C ALA A 319 -9.73 -6.49 2.67
N ARG A 320 -9.81 -7.17 1.52
CA ARG A 320 -10.75 -8.28 1.29
C ARG A 320 -10.61 -9.40 2.34
N ARG A 321 -9.39 -9.70 2.78
CA ARG A 321 -9.08 -10.69 3.81
C ARG A 321 -9.13 -10.11 5.24
N ARG A 322 -9.56 -8.85 5.40
CA ARG A 322 -9.67 -8.14 6.67
C ARG A 322 -8.36 -8.15 7.47
N ILE A 323 -7.25 -7.86 6.80
CA ILE A 323 -5.92 -7.80 7.42
C ILE A 323 -5.48 -6.34 7.53
N PRO A 324 -5.17 -5.83 8.73
CA PRO A 324 -4.57 -4.52 8.90
C PRO A 324 -3.25 -4.46 8.13
N THR A 325 -3.06 -3.40 7.34
CA THR A 325 -1.94 -3.30 6.42
C THR A 325 -1.23 -1.96 6.54
N VAL A 326 0.08 -2.00 6.63
CA VAL A 326 0.92 -0.80 6.77
C VAL A 326 1.40 -0.31 5.42
N VAL A 327 1.17 0.97 5.17
CA VAL A 327 1.71 1.76 4.06
C VAL A 327 3.06 2.31 4.48
N ASP A 328 4.11 2.02 3.71
CA ASP A 328 5.49 2.42 4.01
C ASP A 328 5.76 3.89 3.68
N GLY A 329 6.46 4.15 2.61
CA GLY A 329 6.89 5.47 2.15
C GLY A 329 6.10 5.96 0.93
N PHE A 330 6.72 6.85 0.14
CA PHE A 330 6.10 7.58 -0.96
C PHE A 330 5.52 6.67 -2.06
N ILE A 331 6.29 5.68 -2.54
CA ILE A 331 5.84 4.78 -3.62
C ILE A 331 4.69 3.89 -3.12
N SER A 332 4.82 3.39 -1.91
CA SER A 332 3.80 2.59 -1.22
C SER A 332 2.51 3.40 -1.03
N ALA A 333 2.61 4.71 -0.68
CA ALA A 333 1.46 5.61 -0.56
C ALA A 333 0.78 5.88 -1.91
N ALA A 334 1.53 6.03 -3.01
CA ALA A 334 0.96 6.16 -4.35
C ALA A 334 0.14 4.93 -4.75
N ALA A 335 0.66 3.73 -4.47
CA ALA A 335 -0.05 2.48 -4.73
C ALA A 335 -1.28 2.30 -3.82
N ALA A 336 -1.19 2.68 -2.55
CA ALA A 336 -2.30 2.64 -1.61
C ALA A 336 -3.42 3.61 -2.03
N LEU A 337 -3.06 4.82 -2.48
CA LEU A 337 -4.02 5.79 -3.02
C LEU A 337 -4.77 5.20 -4.22
N ALA A 338 -4.05 4.59 -5.17
CA ALA A 338 -4.70 3.92 -6.30
C ALA A 338 -5.65 2.79 -5.85
N ALA A 339 -5.27 1.98 -4.86
CA ALA A 339 -6.16 0.95 -4.31
C ALA A 339 -7.42 1.54 -3.67
N CYS A 340 -7.27 2.63 -2.90
CA CYS A 340 -8.40 3.33 -2.29
C CYS A 340 -9.28 4.03 -3.32
N GLU A 341 -8.72 4.47 -4.45
CA GLU A 341 -9.51 5.02 -5.56
C GLU A 341 -10.25 3.92 -6.33
N MET A 342 -9.74 2.68 -6.39
CA MET A 342 -10.51 1.54 -6.89
C MET A 342 -11.66 1.17 -5.97
N GLU A 343 -11.41 1.07 -4.65
CA GLU A 343 -12.41 0.75 -3.63
C GLU A 343 -12.11 1.53 -2.33
N PRO A 344 -12.90 2.58 -2.02
CA PRO A 344 -12.65 3.48 -0.88
C PRO A 344 -12.60 2.80 0.48
N LYS A 345 -13.37 1.71 0.68
CA LYS A 345 -13.36 0.94 1.93
C LYS A 345 -11.99 0.34 2.25
N THR A 346 -11.09 0.26 1.25
CA THR A 346 -9.70 -0.17 1.46
C THR A 346 -8.99 0.69 2.50
N ALA A 347 -9.28 1.99 2.57
CA ALA A 347 -8.68 2.91 3.54
C ALA A 347 -8.92 2.50 5.01
N ASP A 348 -10.02 1.81 5.30
CA ASP A 348 -10.34 1.33 6.65
C ASP A 348 -9.31 0.30 7.17
N TYR A 349 -8.57 -0.32 6.27
CA TYR A 349 -7.57 -1.36 6.57
C TYR A 349 -6.14 -0.85 6.63
N LEU A 350 -5.89 0.42 6.25
CA LEU A 350 -4.56 0.97 6.04
C LEU A 350 -4.07 1.81 7.23
N PHE A 351 -2.76 1.71 7.51
CA PHE A 351 -2.05 2.48 8.52
C PHE A 351 -0.78 3.06 7.90
N ALA A 352 -0.63 4.39 7.92
CA ALA A 352 0.59 5.04 7.47
C ALA A 352 1.71 4.88 8.52
N SER A 353 2.90 4.44 8.09
CA SER A 353 4.01 4.16 9.01
C SER A 353 4.72 5.43 9.46
N HIS A 354 5.58 5.97 8.64
CA HIS A 354 6.43 7.12 8.93
C HIS A 354 6.16 8.27 7.96
N CYS A 355 6.42 9.49 8.41
CA CYS A 355 6.43 10.65 7.55
C CYS A 355 7.65 10.56 6.62
N SER A 356 7.40 10.26 5.33
CA SER A 356 8.46 10.25 4.32
C SER A 356 8.87 11.68 3.97
N THR A 357 10.15 11.89 3.65
CA THR A 357 10.67 13.22 3.25
C THR A 357 10.35 13.58 1.80
N GLU A 358 9.77 12.69 1.01
CA GLU A 358 9.32 12.98 -0.36
C GLU A 358 8.08 13.91 -0.32
N PRO A 359 8.08 15.05 -1.05
CA PRO A 359 7.03 16.09 -0.90
C PRO A 359 5.60 15.59 -1.12
N GLY A 360 5.39 14.71 -2.10
CA GLY A 360 4.05 14.18 -2.41
C GLY A 360 3.50 13.15 -1.44
N TYR A 361 4.29 12.71 -0.44
CA TYR A 361 3.85 11.68 0.51
C TYR A 361 2.64 12.13 1.34
N LEU A 362 2.75 13.29 1.97
CA LEU A 362 1.67 13.80 2.82
C LEU A 362 0.38 14.04 2.05
N ALA A 363 0.48 14.47 0.79
CA ALA A 363 -0.69 14.63 -0.06
C ALA A 363 -1.40 13.28 -0.29
N ALA A 364 -0.63 12.24 -0.64
CA ALA A 364 -1.19 10.91 -0.88
C ALA A 364 -1.85 10.32 0.38
N VAL A 365 -1.18 10.37 1.54
CA VAL A 365 -1.75 9.80 2.78
C VAL A 365 -2.93 10.62 3.30
N SER A 366 -2.90 11.96 3.17
CA SER A 366 -4.03 12.82 3.55
C SER A 366 -5.26 12.59 2.67
N ALA A 367 -5.06 12.36 1.36
CA ALA A 367 -6.14 12.01 0.44
C ALA A 367 -6.87 10.71 0.86
N MET A 368 -6.16 9.79 1.50
CA MET A 368 -6.72 8.56 2.08
C MET A 368 -7.28 8.74 3.52
N GLY A 369 -7.27 9.94 4.06
CA GLY A 369 -7.64 10.18 5.47
C GLY A 369 -6.66 9.57 6.48
N LEU A 370 -5.43 9.26 6.06
CA LEU A 370 -4.41 8.64 6.91
C LEU A 370 -3.44 9.70 7.47
N GLN A 371 -2.89 9.39 8.63
CA GLN A 371 -1.83 10.18 9.26
C GLN A 371 -0.66 9.28 9.65
N PRO A 372 0.59 9.60 9.28
CA PRO A 372 1.74 8.81 9.67
C PRO A 372 1.90 8.80 11.20
N ALA A 373 2.23 7.61 11.74
CA ALA A 373 2.39 7.46 13.18
C ALA A 373 3.78 7.88 13.69
N LEU A 374 4.80 7.79 12.81
CA LEU A 374 6.21 8.01 13.15
C LEU A 374 6.79 9.19 12.35
N ASP A 375 7.64 9.98 12.99
CA ASP A 375 8.52 10.94 12.32
C ASP A 375 9.99 10.61 12.68
N LEU A 376 10.64 9.85 11.81
CA LEU A 376 12.02 9.39 11.94
C LEU A 376 12.91 9.90 10.80
N GLN A 377 12.40 10.83 9.98
CA GLN A 377 13.08 11.39 8.80
C GLN A 377 13.57 10.31 7.83
N MET A 378 12.86 9.18 7.74
CA MET A 378 13.20 8.06 6.88
C MET A 378 12.89 8.37 5.41
N ARG A 379 13.74 7.86 4.51
CA ARG A 379 13.60 8.03 3.05
C ARG A 379 14.20 6.86 2.25
N LEU A 380 14.33 5.70 2.88
CA LEU A 380 14.91 4.52 2.23
C LEU A 380 13.92 3.86 1.27
N GLY A 381 12.62 3.79 1.64
CA GLY A 381 11.65 2.90 1.00
C GLY A 381 11.80 1.46 1.47
N GLU A 382 11.61 0.50 0.57
CA GLU A 382 11.81 -0.94 0.80
C GLU A 382 10.94 -1.50 1.94
N ALA A 383 9.79 -0.90 2.26
CA ALA A 383 8.96 -1.22 3.42
C ALA A 383 9.69 -1.07 4.78
N SER A 384 10.75 -0.25 4.84
CA SER A 384 11.58 -0.15 6.05
C SER A 384 10.87 0.46 7.27
N GLY A 385 9.79 1.21 7.08
CA GLY A 385 8.95 1.74 8.14
C GLY A 385 7.97 0.70 8.71
N CYS A 386 7.60 -0.32 7.94
CA CYS A 386 6.62 -1.32 8.35
C CYS A 386 6.99 -2.08 9.63
N PRO A 387 8.22 -2.60 9.80
CA PRO A 387 8.60 -3.31 11.02
C PRO A 387 8.46 -2.48 12.30
N LEU A 388 8.74 -1.18 12.21
CA LEU A 388 8.62 -0.26 13.34
C LEU A 388 7.15 0.02 13.66
N MET A 389 6.34 0.28 12.63
CA MET A 389 4.90 0.49 12.78
C MET A 389 4.20 -0.75 13.35
N PHE A 390 4.63 -1.96 12.99
CA PHE A 390 4.08 -3.18 13.56
C PHE A 390 4.22 -3.21 15.08
N LYS A 391 5.34 -2.75 15.63
CA LYS A 391 5.55 -2.69 17.09
C LYS A 391 4.69 -1.61 17.76
N ILE A 392 4.43 -0.50 17.08
CA ILE A 392 3.48 0.50 17.55
C ILE A 392 2.05 -0.08 17.58
N MET A 393 1.64 -0.80 16.54
CA MET A 393 0.32 -1.42 16.48
C MET A 393 0.16 -2.54 17.53
N GLU A 394 1.18 -3.36 17.76
CA GLU A 394 1.20 -4.34 18.87
C GLU A 394 1.08 -3.63 20.23
N GLY A 395 1.81 -2.52 20.41
CA GLY A 395 1.74 -1.70 21.63
C GLY A 395 0.35 -1.11 21.87
N ALA A 396 -0.32 -0.64 20.80
CA ALA A 396 -1.69 -0.14 20.87
C ALA A 396 -2.68 -1.22 21.33
N CYS A 397 -2.61 -2.42 20.74
CA CYS A 397 -3.42 -3.56 21.16
C CYS A 397 -3.10 -3.99 22.61
N ALA A 398 -1.82 -4.00 23.01
CA ALA A 398 -1.41 -4.35 24.37
C ALA A 398 -1.94 -3.35 25.40
N ALA A 399 -1.93 -2.06 25.10
CA ALA A 399 -2.53 -1.04 25.98
C ALA A 399 -4.03 -1.28 26.16
N MET A 400 -4.76 -1.54 25.06
CA MET A 400 -6.19 -1.86 25.08
C MET A 400 -6.50 -3.11 25.91
N ASP A 401 -5.66 -4.14 25.80
CA ASP A 401 -5.92 -5.46 26.39
C ASP A 401 -5.48 -5.55 27.86
N LEU A 402 -4.32 -4.96 28.20
CA LEU A 402 -3.65 -5.21 29.48
C LEU A 402 -3.80 -4.08 30.50
N MET A 403 -4.20 -2.89 30.06
CA MET A 403 -4.38 -1.77 30.99
C MET A 403 -5.65 -1.96 31.84
N GLY A 404 -5.52 -1.79 33.15
CA GLY A 404 -6.66 -1.85 34.09
C GLY A 404 -7.64 -0.69 33.88
N THR A 405 -8.86 -0.87 34.32
CA THR A 405 -9.89 0.18 34.36
C THR A 405 -9.70 1.14 35.53
N LEU A 406 -10.39 2.28 35.51
CA LEU A 406 -10.46 3.21 36.66
C LEU A 406 -11.00 2.49 37.90
N GLU A 407 -11.99 1.63 37.72
CA GLU A 407 -12.59 0.83 38.80
C GLU A 407 -11.57 -0.17 39.40
N GLU A 408 -10.88 -0.94 38.55
CA GLU A 408 -9.83 -1.86 38.99
C GLU A 408 -8.68 -1.16 39.69
N GLY A 409 -8.34 0.05 39.21
CA GLY A 409 -7.32 0.93 39.80
C GLY A 409 -7.78 1.70 41.04
N GLN A 410 -9.06 1.57 41.44
CA GLN A 410 -9.68 2.32 42.54
C GLN A 410 -9.50 3.83 42.40
N ILE A 411 -9.54 4.33 41.15
CA ILE A 411 -9.39 5.74 40.83
C ILE A 411 -10.77 6.37 40.69
N ASP A 412 -11.04 7.40 41.50
CA ASP A 412 -12.26 8.19 41.36
C ASP A 412 -12.25 8.97 40.06
N GLY A 413 -13.12 8.58 39.12
CA GLY A 413 -13.24 9.23 37.80
C GLY A 413 -13.87 10.64 37.83
N GLY A 414 -14.36 11.12 38.97
CA GLY A 414 -15.04 12.41 39.08
C GLY A 414 -14.18 13.62 38.68
N TYR A 415 -12.84 13.49 38.66
CA TYR A 415 -11.96 14.53 38.14
C TYR A 415 -11.96 14.61 36.61
N LEU A 416 -12.25 13.51 35.90
CA LEU A 416 -12.27 13.45 34.45
C LEU A 416 -13.42 14.30 33.86
N GLU A 417 -14.57 14.37 34.53
CA GLU A 417 -15.70 15.21 34.10
C GLU A 417 -15.34 16.70 34.04
N ARG A 418 -14.38 17.12 34.86
CA ARG A 418 -13.88 18.51 34.89
C ARG A 418 -12.82 18.78 33.84
N MET A 419 -12.06 17.73 33.41
CA MET A 419 -11.00 17.86 32.42
C MET A 419 -11.52 17.80 30.96
N THR A 420 -12.59 17.05 30.70
CA THR A 420 -13.16 16.86 29.37
C THR A 420 -13.85 18.10 28.81
N ARG A 421 -14.03 19.14 29.61
CA ARG A 421 -14.74 20.39 29.18
C ARG A 421 -13.87 21.47 28.59
N HIS A 422 -12.55 21.44 28.71
CA HIS A 422 -11.77 22.62 28.30
C HIS A 422 -10.46 22.43 27.51
N ASP A 423 -9.68 21.36 27.61
CA ASP A 423 -8.31 21.46 27.08
C ASP A 423 -7.72 20.24 26.35
N TYR A 424 -8.41 19.13 26.10
CA TYR A 424 -7.81 17.94 25.48
C TYR A 424 -8.51 17.42 24.23
N THR A 425 -9.48 18.10 23.70
CA THR A 425 -9.97 17.84 22.33
C THR A 425 -9.12 18.65 21.34
N GLY A 426 -7.83 18.37 21.30
CA GLY A 426 -6.97 18.75 20.20
C GLY A 426 -7.38 17.97 18.97
N GLY A 427 -8.26 18.59 18.18
CA GLY A 427 -8.47 18.28 16.77
C GLY A 427 -8.70 16.81 16.42
N ALA A 428 -9.92 16.35 16.61
CA ALA A 428 -10.50 15.22 15.92
C ALA A 428 -12.02 15.50 15.75
N ASP A 429 -12.32 16.47 14.90
CA ASP A 429 -13.60 16.60 14.18
C ASP A 429 -13.32 16.39 12.69
#